data_c4d2a58423b2a980b5829c9623d1f62c
#
_entry.id   c4d2a58423b2a980b5829c9623d1f62c
#
_cell.length_a   1.000
_cell.length_b   1.000
_cell.length_c   1.000
_cell.angle_alpha   90.00
_cell.angle_beta   90.00
_cell.angle_gamma   90.00
#
_symmetry.space_group_name_H-M   'P 1'
#
loop_
_entity.id
_entity.type
_entity.pdbx_description
1 polymer ?
#
loop_
_entity_poly.entity_id
_entity_poly.type
_entity_poly.pdbx_seq_one_letter_code
_entity_poly.pdbx_strand_id
1 'polypeptide(L)'
;ASQRILLEFFQNDLQFTPTAGEVDRFERDLHLVSPYLMHAALKEAAAKRALVGRSFDDQRAAILTIYYRKVAEHAQLFPIFHTFETAFRSTVAVELETHYGRAAWWKPVRDALMRGDQARTVAHISGVQLAKDTAHLIGRIIYSIEGEQFQRPQLATVVDGYAFCELCDLSHIGDLVAKHWSLFSPRYFQGGLPMTLTEFTAKFRTVREARNDIYHHKSVARMKNVVISAEELLDRLGCSLHFAYSKVTTTRVTPPSFHATPAAAHHNLF
;
A
#
# COMPACT_ATOMS: atom_id res chain seq x y z
N ALA A 1 15.53 -26.59 9.44
CA ALA A 1 14.10 -26.47 9.83
C ALA A 1 13.18 -26.33 8.60
N SER A 2 13.57 -25.59 7.55
CA SER A 2 12.74 -25.38 6.33
C SER A 2 12.54 -26.66 5.53
N GLN A 3 13.56 -27.47 5.32
CA GLN A 3 13.48 -28.73 4.55
C GLN A 3 12.49 -29.72 5.17
N ARG A 4 12.46 -29.85 6.49
CA ARG A 4 11.50 -30.71 7.16
C ARG A 4 10.06 -30.26 6.94
N ILE A 5 9.79 -28.97 7.04
CA ILE A 5 8.46 -28.40 6.81
C ILE A 5 8.01 -28.64 5.34
N LEU A 6 8.93 -28.48 4.38
CA LEU A 6 8.64 -28.75 2.97
C LEU A 6 8.35 -30.24 2.74
N LEU A 7 9.14 -31.12 3.34
CA LEU A 7 8.93 -32.57 3.22
C LEU A 7 7.57 -32.96 3.78
N GLU A 8 7.23 -32.45 4.97
CA GLU A 8 5.92 -32.66 5.61
C GLU A 8 4.76 -32.15 4.73
N PHE A 9 4.91 -30.98 4.11
CA PHE A 9 3.93 -30.43 3.18
C PHE A 9 3.70 -31.35 1.97
N PHE A 10 4.77 -31.77 1.27
CA PHE A 10 4.63 -32.66 0.11
C PHE A 10 4.04 -34.00 0.49
N GLN A 11 4.44 -34.57 1.64
CA GLN A 11 3.95 -35.88 2.09
C GLN A 11 2.49 -35.83 2.55
N ASN A 12 2.15 -34.85 3.40
CA ASN A 12 0.85 -34.82 4.07
C ASN A 12 -0.23 -34.18 3.20
N ASP A 13 0.12 -33.06 2.54
CA ASP A 13 -0.87 -32.28 1.77
C ASP A 13 -0.97 -32.69 0.32
N LEU A 14 0.14 -33.09 -0.30
CA LEU A 14 0.19 -33.47 -1.73
C LEU A 14 0.37 -34.97 -1.97
N GLN A 15 0.51 -35.75 -0.91
CA GLN A 15 0.67 -37.22 -0.94
C GLN A 15 1.79 -37.67 -1.89
N PHE A 16 2.92 -36.99 -1.82
CA PHE A 16 4.11 -37.25 -2.62
C PHE A 16 5.36 -37.20 -1.73
N THR A 17 6.27 -38.16 -1.91
CA THR A 17 7.55 -38.20 -1.18
C THR A 17 8.67 -37.73 -2.11
N PRO A 18 9.10 -36.45 -2.02
CA PRO A 18 10.17 -35.94 -2.85
C PRO A 18 11.51 -36.52 -2.45
N THR A 19 12.41 -36.63 -3.41
CA THR A 19 13.82 -36.94 -3.18
C THR A 19 14.54 -35.73 -2.54
N ALA A 20 15.68 -35.93 -1.89
CA ALA A 20 16.49 -34.85 -1.33
C ALA A 20 16.83 -33.78 -2.37
N GLY A 21 17.18 -34.15 -3.61
CA GLY A 21 17.49 -33.21 -4.67
C GLY A 21 16.27 -32.36 -5.13
N GLU A 22 15.07 -32.93 -5.08
CA GLU A 22 13.83 -32.20 -5.38
C GLU A 22 13.51 -31.20 -4.27
N VAL A 23 13.67 -31.57 -2.99
CA VAL A 23 13.51 -30.66 -1.86
C VAL A 23 14.49 -29.49 -1.96
N ASP A 24 15.77 -29.78 -2.21
CA ASP A 24 16.81 -28.75 -2.39
C ASP A 24 16.50 -27.81 -3.56
N ARG A 25 15.94 -28.34 -4.66
CA ARG A 25 15.52 -27.51 -5.80
C ARG A 25 14.39 -26.59 -5.43
N PHE A 26 13.38 -27.05 -4.70
CA PHE A 26 12.27 -26.22 -4.27
C PHE A 26 12.69 -25.20 -3.21
N GLU A 27 13.60 -25.57 -2.31
CA GLU A 27 14.16 -24.63 -1.33
C GLU A 27 14.90 -23.46 -2.01
N ARG A 28 15.64 -23.72 -3.10
CA ARG A 28 16.23 -22.64 -3.91
C ARG A 28 15.17 -21.71 -4.51
N ASP A 29 14.02 -22.24 -4.98
CA ASP A 29 12.92 -21.40 -5.46
C ASP A 29 12.40 -20.50 -4.35
N LEU A 30 12.31 -21.00 -3.10
CA LEU A 30 11.82 -20.20 -1.97
C LEU A 30 12.72 -19.02 -1.61
N HIS A 31 14.01 -19.08 -1.95
CA HIS A 31 14.92 -17.95 -1.72
C HIS A 31 14.69 -16.79 -2.70
N LEU A 32 13.97 -17.01 -3.79
CA LEU A 32 13.72 -16.04 -4.86
C LEU A 32 12.32 -15.40 -4.79
N VAL A 33 11.49 -15.81 -3.83
CA VAL A 33 10.07 -15.44 -3.79
C VAL A 33 9.67 -14.82 -2.45
N SER A 34 8.56 -14.06 -2.46
CA SER A 34 7.97 -13.57 -1.22
C SER A 34 7.47 -14.73 -0.35
N PRO A 35 7.95 -14.88 0.90
CA PRO A 35 7.53 -15.96 1.77
C PRO A 35 6.03 -15.91 2.09
N TYR A 36 5.44 -14.72 2.19
CA TYR A 36 4.01 -14.56 2.49
C TYR A 36 3.12 -15.00 1.31
N LEU A 37 3.47 -14.60 0.08
CA LEU A 37 2.74 -15.01 -1.10
C LEU A 37 2.94 -16.49 -1.42
N MET A 38 4.14 -17.01 -1.18
CA MET A 38 4.41 -18.44 -1.34
C MET A 38 3.63 -19.27 -0.31
N HIS A 39 3.59 -18.84 0.94
CA HIS A 39 2.75 -19.52 1.95
C HIS A 39 1.27 -19.56 1.54
N ALA A 40 0.75 -18.46 1.01
CA ALA A 40 -0.61 -18.43 0.48
C ALA A 40 -0.78 -19.34 -0.76
N ALA A 41 0.25 -19.46 -1.60
CA ALA A 41 0.24 -20.37 -2.75
C ALA A 41 0.27 -21.83 -2.33
N LEU A 42 1.09 -22.18 -1.32
CA LEU A 42 1.15 -23.53 -0.75
C LEU A 42 -0.20 -23.96 -0.15
N LYS A 43 -0.83 -23.08 0.65
CA LYS A 43 -2.17 -23.33 1.21
C LYS A 43 -3.21 -23.58 0.13
N GLU A 44 -3.17 -22.82 -0.95
CA GLU A 44 -4.09 -23.02 -2.07
C GLU A 44 -3.79 -24.30 -2.85
N ALA A 45 -2.51 -24.65 -3.02
CA ALA A 45 -2.10 -25.91 -3.66
C ALA A 45 -2.56 -27.11 -2.85
N ALA A 46 -2.40 -27.08 -1.51
CA ALA A 46 -2.88 -28.13 -0.60
C ALA A 46 -4.39 -28.37 -0.74
N ALA A 47 -5.18 -27.34 -0.99
CA ALA A 47 -6.62 -27.46 -1.19
C ALA A 47 -7.02 -28.07 -2.56
N LYS A 48 -6.08 -28.18 -3.50
CA LYS A 48 -6.35 -28.69 -4.86
C LYS A 48 -6.15 -30.19 -4.95
N ARG A 49 -7.23 -30.97 -4.83
CA ARG A 49 -7.20 -32.44 -4.99
C ARG A 49 -6.53 -32.92 -6.28
N ALA A 50 -6.57 -32.12 -7.35
CA ALA A 50 -5.96 -32.47 -8.64
C ALA A 50 -4.43 -32.54 -8.60
N LEU A 51 -3.78 -32.01 -7.55
CA LEU A 51 -2.32 -32.05 -7.37
C LEU A 51 -1.87 -33.27 -6.57
N VAL A 52 -2.77 -33.94 -5.86
CA VAL A 52 -2.46 -35.10 -5.02
C VAL A 52 -1.93 -36.24 -5.89
N GLY A 53 -0.76 -36.77 -5.51
CA GLY A 53 -0.13 -37.91 -6.21
C GLY A 53 0.45 -37.58 -7.59
N ARG A 54 0.50 -36.32 -8.01
CA ARG A 54 1.22 -35.90 -9.22
C ARG A 54 2.73 -35.95 -9.02
N SER A 55 3.46 -35.91 -10.14
CA SER A 55 4.93 -35.81 -10.09
C SER A 55 5.38 -34.54 -9.37
N PHE A 56 6.60 -34.56 -8.84
CA PHE A 56 7.18 -33.35 -8.20
C PHE A 56 7.18 -32.13 -9.13
N ASP A 57 7.57 -32.34 -10.38
CA ASP A 57 7.65 -31.24 -11.36
C ASP A 57 6.27 -30.63 -11.66
N ASP A 58 5.21 -31.46 -11.74
CA ASP A 58 3.84 -30.97 -11.92
C ASP A 58 3.37 -30.18 -10.68
N GLN A 59 3.62 -30.70 -9.49
CA GLN A 59 3.25 -30.04 -8.24
C GLN A 59 4.00 -28.71 -8.06
N ARG A 60 5.32 -28.71 -8.31
CA ARG A 60 6.16 -27.51 -8.28
C ARG A 60 5.71 -26.46 -9.29
N ALA A 61 5.46 -26.86 -10.53
CA ALA A 61 4.97 -25.95 -11.57
C ALA A 61 3.61 -25.36 -11.22
N ALA A 62 2.69 -26.14 -10.66
CA ALA A 62 1.38 -25.69 -10.22
C ALA A 62 1.50 -24.70 -9.05
N ILE A 63 2.35 -24.95 -8.04
CA ILE A 63 2.59 -24.05 -6.92
C ILE A 63 3.14 -22.71 -7.41
N LEU A 64 4.15 -22.74 -8.29
CA LEU A 64 4.73 -21.53 -8.86
C LEU A 64 3.71 -20.77 -9.72
N THR A 65 2.86 -21.46 -10.47
CA THR A 65 1.74 -20.84 -11.24
C THR A 65 0.78 -20.11 -10.31
N ILE A 66 0.40 -20.71 -9.17
CA ILE A 66 -0.44 -20.07 -8.17
C ILE A 66 0.29 -18.85 -7.57
N TYR A 67 1.56 -18.98 -7.25
CA TYR A 67 2.38 -17.88 -6.75
C TYR A 67 2.39 -16.68 -7.71
N TYR A 68 2.75 -16.91 -8.99
CA TYR A 68 2.79 -15.83 -9.99
C TYR A 68 1.42 -15.20 -10.26
N ARG A 69 0.34 -15.99 -10.19
CA ARG A 69 -1.00 -15.43 -10.24
C ARG A 69 -1.26 -14.48 -9.08
N LYS A 70 -0.88 -14.85 -7.85
CA LYS A 70 -1.01 -13.95 -6.68
C LYS A 70 -0.16 -12.69 -6.81
N VAL A 71 1.04 -12.78 -7.37
CA VAL A 71 1.86 -11.61 -7.70
C VAL A 71 1.13 -10.71 -8.70
N ALA A 72 0.54 -11.27 -9.76
CA ALA A 72 -0.21 -10.52 -10.75
C ALA A 72 -1.46 -9.85 -10.16
N GLU A 73 -2.20 -10.56 -9.29
CA GLU A 73 -3.35 -10.01 -8.56
C GLU A 73 -2.94 -8.80 -7.69
N HIS A 74 -1.79 -8.88 -7.00
CA HIS A 74 -1.25 -7.76 -6.24
C HIS A 74 -0.82 -6.59 -7.13
N ALA A 75 -0.20 -6.89 -8.27
CA ALA A 75 0.25 -5.87 -9.21
C ALA A 75 -0.92 -5.01 -9.72
N GLN A 76 -2.12 -5.56 -9.85
CA GLN A 76 -3.32 -4.83 -10.26
C GLN A 76 -3.77 -3.77 -9.25
N LEU A 77 -3.37 -3.86 -7.98
CA LEU A 77 -3.74 -2.89 -6.96
C LEU A 77 -2.84 -1.64 -6.93
N PHE A 78 -1.64 -1.69 -7.53
CA PHE A 78 -0.73 -0.54 -7.53
C PHE A 78 -1.32 0.73 -8.16
N PRO A 79 -1.98 0.69 -9.33
CA PRO A 79 -2.63 1.86 -9.90
C PRO A 79 -3.70 2.45 -8.98
N ILE A 80 -4.45 1.60 -8.25
CA ILE A 80 -5.47 2.03 -7.30
C ILE A 80 -4.82 2.81 -6.15
N PHE A 81 -3.78 2.23 -5.54
CA PHE A 81 -3.11 2.88 -4.42
C PHE A 81 -2.43 4.17 -4.84
N HIS A 82 -1.78 4.19 -6.00
CA HIS A 82 -1.17 5.41 -6.53
C HIS A 82 -2.22 6.51 -6.72
N THR A 83 -3.33 6.20 -7.38
CA THR A 83 -4.44 7.14 -7.58
C THR A 83 -5.03 7.60 -6.24
N PHE A 84 -5.23 6.66 -5.32
CA PHE A 84 -5.76 6.94 -3.99
C PHE A 84 -4.85 7.89 -3.20
N GLU A 85 -3.56 7.58 -3.11
CA GLU A 85 -2.59 8.42 -2.40
C GLU A 85 -2.51 9.82 -3.00
N THR A 86 -2.37 9.91 -4.33
CA THR A 86 -2.27 11.19 -5.03
C THR A 86 -3.52 12.04 -4.85
N ALA A 87 -4.71 11.45 -5.04
CA ALA A 87 -5.98 12.17 -4.88
C ALA A 87 -6.17 12.69 -3.45
N PHE A 88 -5.89 11.86 -2.44
CA PHE A 88 -6.03 12.30 -1.05
C PHE A 88 -4.99 13.35 -0.65
N ARG A 89 -3.72 13.19 -1.03
CA ARG A 89 -2.69 14.20 -0.76
C ARG A 89 -3.03 15.54 -1.38
N SER A 90 -3.43 15.54 -2.65
CA SER A 90 -3.85 16.75 -3.37
C SER A 90 -5.08 17.40 -2.73
N THR A 91 -6.10 16.61 -2.41
CA THR A 91 -7.34 17.13 -1.80
C THR A 91 -7.07 17.74 -0.43
N VAL A 92 -6.29 17.05 0.42
CA VAL A 92 -5.93 17.57 1.76
C VAL A 92 -5.12 18.86 1.64
N ALA A 93 -4.16 18.90 0.73
CA ALA A 93 -3.34 20.10 0.51
C ALA A 93 -4.23 21.30 0.12
N VAL A 94 -5.06 21.14 -0.91
CA VAL A 94 -5.93 22.23 -1.42
C VAL A 94 -6.97 22.67 -0.39
N GLU A 95 -7.64 21.75 0.28
CA GLU A 95 -8.67 22.08 1.25
C GLU A 95 -8.07 22.82 2.48
N LEU A 96 -6.93 22.37 3.00
CA LEU A 96 -6.29 23.01 4.12
C LEU A 96 -5.66 24.36 3.74
N GLU A 97 -5.09 24.47 2.54
CA GLU A 97 -4.61 25.74 2.02
C GLU A 97 -5.74 26.76 1.90
N THR A 98 -6.87 26.35 1.32
CA THR A 98 -8.06 27.19 1.18
C THR A 98 -8.64 27.59 2.55
N HIS A 99 -8.75 26.63 3.47
CA HIS A 99 -9.30 26.85 4.80
C HIS A 99 -8.47 27.83 5.63
N TYR A 100 -7.16 27.68 5.60
CA TYR A 100 -6.25 28.54 6.37
C TYR A 100 -5.76 29.78 5.59
N GLY A 101 -6.13 29.93 4.31
CA GLY A 101 -5.70 31.03 3.45
C GLY A 101 -4.18 31.10 3.28
N ARG A 102 -3.47 29.98 3.34
CA ARG A 102 -2.01 29.93 3.33
C ARG A 102 -1.48 28.61 2.78
N ALA A 103 -0.62 28.66 1.75
CA ALA A 103 0.00 27.48 1.16
C ALA A 103 0.79 26.65 2.20
N ALA A 104 1.59 27.29 3.03
CA ALA A 104 2.34 26.64 4.10
C ALA A 104 1.58 26.71 5.45
N TRP A 105 0.35 26.19 5.50
CA TRP A 105 -0.53 26.21 6.67
C TRP A 105 0.07 25.49 7.91
N TRP A 106 0.91 24.50 7.74
CA TRP A 106 1.58 23.74 8.80
C TRP A 106 2.76 24.49 9.44
N LYS A 107 3.33 25.49 8.74
CA LYS A 107 4.56 26.18 9.14
C LYS A 107 4.47 26.90 10.51
N PRO A 108 3.38 27.57 10.89
CA PRO A 108 3.28 28.18 12.23
C PRO A 108 3.48 27.19 13.37
N VAL A 109 2.99 25.95 13.21
CA VAL A 109 3.20 24.88 14.19
C VAL A 109 4.66 24.45 14.22
N ARG A 110 5.30 24.30 13.06
CA ARG A 110 6.73 23.98 12.98
C ARG A 110 7.57 25.07 13.62
N ASP A 111 7.29 26.33 13.32
CA ASP A 111 8.06 27.48 13.87
C ASP A 111 7.92 27.55 15.40
N ALA A 112 6.77 27.20 15.97
CA ALA A 112 6.59 27.07 17.40
C ALA A 112 7.47 25.95 17.99
N LEU A 113 7.43 24.76 17.38
CA LEU A 113 8.28 23.64 17.81
C LEU A 113 9.77 23.96 17.74
N MET A 114 10.22 24.66 16.70
CA MET A 114 11.61 25.08 16.54
C MET A 114 12.07 26.07 17.62
N ARG A 115 11.15 26.86 18.22
CA ARG A 115 11.43 27.71 19.39
C ARG A 115 11.39 26.96 20.71
N GLY A 116 11.07 25.67 20.72
CA GLY A 116 10.89 24.90 21.94
C GLY A 116 9.48 24.98 22.54
N ASP A 117 8.53 25.61 21.85
CA ASP A 117 7.14 25.68 22.26
C ASP A 117 6.41 24.36 22.00
N GLN A 118 5.29 24.14 22.70
CA GLN A 118 4.40 23.02 22.38
C GLN A 118 3.53 23.37 21.16
N ALA A 119 3.27 22.41 20.27
CA ALA A 119 2.38 22.59 19.12
C ALA A 119 1.00 23.15 19.51
N ARG A 120 0.47 22.74 20.67
CA ARG A 120 -0.84 23.19 21.21
C ARG A 120 -0.90 24.68 21.59
N THR A 121 0.20 25.37 21.64
CA THR A 121 0.24 26.84 21.90
C THR A 121 -0.14 27.64 20.66
N VAL A 122 -0.08 27.06 19.47
CA VAL A 122 -0.53 27.70 18.24
C VAL A 122 -2.06 27.68 18.18
N ALA A 123 -2.67 28.82 18.45
CA ALA A 123 -4.13 28.93 18.49
C ALA A 123 -4.77 29.33 17.16
N HIS A 124 -4.00 29.92 16.24
CA HIS A 124 -4.50 30.41 14.95
C HIS A 124 -3.47 30.20 13.84
N ILE A 125 -3.99 29.98 12.62
CA ILE A 125 -3.23 30.03 11.37
C ILE A 125 -3.90 31.08 10.48
N SER A 126 -3.20 32.16 10.13
CA SER A 126 -3.73 33.27 9.30
C SER A 126 -5.08 33.81 9.81
N GLY A 127 -5.27 33.89 11.12
CA GLY A 127 -6.54 34.34 11.74
C GLY A 127 -7.61 33.26 11.90
N VAL A 128 -7.47 32.11 11.29
CA VAL A 128 -8.39 30.99 11.46
C VAL A 128 -8.02 30.21 12.72
N GLN A 129 -9.01 29.93 13.55
CA GLN A 129 -8.82 29.22 14.82
C GLN A 129 -8.31 27.78 14.55
N LEU A 130 -7.25 27.39 15.27
CA LEU A 130 -6.68 26.05 15.25
C LEU A 130 -7.02 25.33 16.55
N ALA A 131 -7.78 24.25 16.47
CA ALA A 131 -8.08 23.42 17.63
C ALA A 131 -6.78 22.79 18.19
N LYS A 132 -6.66 22.76 19.53
CA LYS A 132 -5.45 22.22 20.22
C LYS A 132 -5.08 20.81 19.78
N ASP A 133 -6.06 19.95 19.54
CA ASP A 133 -5.83 18.57 19.08
C ASP A 133 -5.34 18.51 17.63
N THR A 134 -5.82 19.44 16.79
CA THR A 134 -5.33 19.58 15.41
C THR A 134 -3.91 20.10 15.39
N ALA A 135 -3.60 21.11 16.20
CA ALA A 135 -2.23 21.62 16.36
C ALA A 135 -1.28 20.50 16.84
N HIS A 136 -1.72 19.70 17.82
CA HIS A 136 -0.96 18.55 18.30
C HIS A 136 -0.74 17.49 17.21
N LEU A 137 -1.76 17.19 16.40
CA LEU A 137 -1.64 16.26 15.27
C LEU A 137 -0.59 16.77 14.27
N ILE A 138 -0.67 18.04 13.86
CA ILE A 138 0.30 18.64 12.94
C ILE A 138 1.72 18.55 13.54
N GLY A 139 1.85 18.83 14.85
CA GLY A 139 3.13 18.68 15.55
C GLY A 139 3.68 17.26 15.51
N ARG A 140 2.84 16.25 15.75
CA ARG A 140 3.26 14.83 15.64
C ARG A 140 3.71 14.46 14.23
N ILE A 141 3.01 14.95 13.21
CA ILE A 141 3.40 14.74 11.81
C ILE A 141 4.78 15.35 11.55
N ILE A 142 5.00 16.59 11.97
CA ILE A 142 6.30 17.25 11.83
C ILE A 142 7.41 16.45 12.52
N TYR A 143 7.18 15.99 13.75
CA TYR A 143 8.15 15.15 14.47
C TYR A 143 8.43 13.83 13.75
N SER A 144 7.40 13.20 13.18
CA SER A 144 7.58 11.97 12.39
C SER A 144 8.49 12.21 11.18
N ILE A 145 8.24 13.28 10.43
CA ILE A 145 9.05 13.64 9.25
C ILE A 145 10.48 14.02 9.67
N GLU A 146 10.65 14.77 10.75
CA GLU A 146 11.98 15.15 11.27
C GLU A 146 12.78 13.97 11.84
N GLY A 147 12.08 12.91 12.28
CA GLY A 147 12.70 11.65 12.70
C GLY A 147 13.31 10.85 11.55
N GLU A 148 12.83 11.07 10.33
CA GLU A 148 13.28 10.35 9.13
C GLU A 148 14.49 11.06 8.50
N GLN A 149 15.63 10.37 8.43
CA GLN A 149 16.91 10.93 7.97
C GLN A 149 16.82 11.57 6.58
N PHE A 150 16.06 10.97 5.67
CA PHE A 150 15.93 11.45 4.29
C PHE A 150 14.86 12.53 4.11
N GLN A 151 13.87 12.60 4.98
CA GLN A 151 12.76 13.55 4.87
C GLN A 151 13.04 14.87 5.61
N ARG A 152 13.85 14.83 6.68
CA ARG A 152 14.23 16.02 7.46
C ARG A 152 14.75 17.18 6.62
N PRO A 153 15.73 16.99 5.71
CA PRO A 153 16.22 18.10 4.88
C PRO A 153 15.15 18.60 3.91
N GLN A 154 14.28 17.72 3.43
CA GLN A 154 13.18 18.10 2.53
C GLN A 154 12.16 19.00 3.23
N LEU A 155 11.79 18.69 4.48
CA LEU A 155 10.85 19.50 5.26
C LEU A 155 11.33 20.96 5.43
N ALA A 156 12.65 21.19 5.45
CA ALA A 156 13.21 22.55 5.54
C ALA A 156 12.95 23.38 4.27
N THR A 157 12.82 22.75 3.13
CA THR A 157 12.66 23.37 1.81
C THR A 157 11.22 23.41 1.31
N VAL A 158 10.30 22.68 1.97
CA VAL A 158 8.89 22.61 1.59
C VAL A 158 8.21 23.97 1.74
N VAL A 159 7.55 24.42 0.68
CA VAL A 159 6.93 25.77 0.60
C VAL A 159 5.42 25.77 0.58
N ASP A 160 4.79 24.62 0.25
CA ASP A 160 3.34 24.49 0.08
C ASP A 160 2.76 23.22 0.73
N GLY A 161 1.44 23.17 0.83
CA GLY A 161 0.71 22.08 1.47
C GLY A 161 0.85 20.76 0.74
N TYR A 162 0.98 20.78 -0.60
CA TYR A 162 1.11 19.53 -1.36
C TYR A 162 2.44 18.84 -1.08
N ALA A 163 3.55 19.58 -1.18
CA ALA A 163 4.87 19.05 -0.87
C ALA A 163 5.00 18.61 0.59
N PHE A 164 4.30 19.28 1.54
CA PHE A 164 4.19 18.80 2.90
C PHE A 164 3.43 17.46 3.00
N CYS A 165 2.29 17.35 2.31
CA CYS A 165 1.51 16.11 2.28
C CYS A 165 2.26 14.96 1.62
N GLU A 166 3.20 15.22 0.69
CA GLU A 166 4.06 14.17 0.12
C GLU A 166 5.02 13.56 1.13
N LEU A 167 5.47 14.34 2.11
CA LEU A 167 6.29 13.85 3.22
C LEU A 167 5.48 13.10 4.29
N CYS A 168 4.15 13.24 4.27
CA CYS A 168 3.28 12.58 5.24
C CYS A 168 3.10 11.10 4.92
N ASP A 169 3.03 10.26 5.94
CA ASP A 169 2.47 8.91 5.79
C ASP A 169 0.99 8.98 5.41
N LEU A 170 0.49 7.93 4.75
CA LEU A 170 -0.93 7.86 4.42
C LEU A 170 -1.83 7.87 5.66
N SER A 171 -1.34 7.39 6.81
CA SER A 171 -2.04 7.53 8.10
C SER A 171 -2.22 8.98 8.51
N HIS A 172 -1.19 9.81 8.33
CA HIS A 172 -1.25 11.24 8.62
C HIS A 172 -2.30 11.95 7.76
N ILE A 173 -2.38 11.59 6.49
CA ILE A 173 -3.39 12.12 5.56
C ILE A 173 -4.81 11.78 6.06
N GLY A 174 -5.06 10.53 6.43
CA GLY A 174 -6.35 10.11 7.01
C GLY A 174 -6.69 10.84 8.31
N ASP A 175 -5.71 11.02 9.19
CA ASP A 175 -5.89 11.75 10.46
C ASP A 175 -6.18 13.24 10.23
N LEU A 176 -5.54 13.87 9.24
CA LEU A 176 -5.82 15.27 8.86
C LEU A 176 -7.26 15.42 8.35
N VAL A 177 -7.73 14.51 7.48
CA VAL A 177 -9.13 14.50 7.04
C VAL A 177 -10.08 14.32 8.23
N ALA A 178 -9.80 13.38 9.12
CA ALA A 178 -10.64 13.10 10.28
C ALA A 178 -10.73 14.30 11.24
N LYS A 179 -9.62 14.99 11.49
CA LYS A 179 -9.60 16.20 12.34
C LYS A 179 -10.27 17.42 11.72
N HIS A 180 -10.33 17.49 10.40
CA HIS A 180 -11.01 18.53 9.66
C HIS A 180 -12.29 18.01 8.99
N TRP A 181 -12.96 17.02 9.59
CA TRP A 181 -14.09 16.34 8.95
C TRP A 181 -15.21 17.29 8.49
N SER A 182 -15.49 18.36 9.23
CA SER A 182 -16.46 19.38 8.82
C SER A 182 -16.10 20.04 7.48
N LEU A 183 -14.81 20.12 7.14
CA LEU A 183 -14.33 20.67 5.89
C LEU A 183 -14.47 19.66 4.73
N PHE A 184 -14.21 18.38 5.01
CA PHE A 184 -14.26 17.32 4.00
C PHE A 184 -15.64 16.69 3.82
N SER A 185 -16.47 16.68 4.88
CA SER A 185 -17.79 16.03 4.87
C SER A 185 -18.70 16.48 3.73
N PRO A 186 -18.74 17.75 3.26
CA PRO A 186 -19.60 18.14 2.14
C PRO A 186 -19.34 17.36 0.86
N ARG A 187 -18.09 16.93 0.61
CA ARG A 187 -17.75 16.07 -0.54
C ARG A 187 -18.34 14.67 -0.39
N TYR A 188 -18.49 14.20 0.84
CA TYR A 188 -19.02 12.89 1.18
C TYR A 188 -20.53 12.85 1.36
N PHE A 189 -21.20 13.99 1.23
CA PHE A 189 -22.66 14.12 1.20
C PHE A 189 -23.27 14.13 -0.21
N GLN A 190 -22.44 14.30 -1.25
CA GLN A 190 -22.92 14.39 -2.63
C GLN A 190 -23.23 13.00 -3.21
N GLY A 191 -24.34 12.89 -3.95
CA GLY A 191 -24.62 11.75 -4.82
C GLY A 191 -25.15 10.48 -4.15
N GLY A 192 -25.69 10.54 -2.92
CA GLY A 192 -26.24 9.35 -2.26
C GLY A 192 -26.40 9.52 -0.75
N LEU A 193 -26.42 8.40 -0.02
CA LEU A 193 -26.40 8.43 1.44
C LEU A 193 -25.10 9.08 1.94
N PRO A 194 -25.18 10.03 2.91
CA PRO A 194 -24.01 10.67 3.45
C PRO A 194 -23.10 9.65 4.13
N MET A 195 -21.79 9.75 3.86
CA MET A 195 -20.79 8.94 4.55
C MET A 195 -20.46 9.58 5.89
N THR A 196 -20.51 8.82 6.94
CA THR A 196 -20.10 9.25 8.28
C THR A 196 -18.57 9.24 8.42
N LEU A 197 -18.05 9.99 9.42
CA LEU A 197 -16.62 9.94 9.76
C LEU A 197 -16.16 8.52 10.11
N THR A 198 -17.00 7.73 10.78
CA THR A 198 -16.70 6.35 11.16
C THR A 198 -16.54 5.47 9.93
N GLU A 199 -17.44 5.58 8.95
CA GLU A 199 -17.39 4.86 7.69
C GLU A 199 -16.17 5.27 6.86
N PHE A 200 -15.93 6.58 6.74
CA PHE A 200 -14.74 7.11 6.09
C PHE A 200 -13.47 6.49 6.68
N THR A 201 -13.31 6.58 8.01
CA THR A 201 -12.14 6.08 8.72
C THR A 201 -11.95 4.58 8.54
N ALA A 202 -13.04 3.80 8.57
CA ALA A 202 -12.99 2.35 8.36
C ALA A 202 -12.54 2.00 6.93
N LYS A 203 -13.11 2.65 5.91
CA LYS A 203 -12.76 2.42 4.50
C LYS A 203 -11.33 2.89 4.20
N PHE A 204 -10.96 4.08 4.68
CA PHE A 204 -9.61 4.61 4.50
C PHE A 204 -8.55 3.69 5.13
N ARG A 205 -8.82 3.20 6.34
CA ARG A 205 -7.96 2.22 7.01
C ARG A 205 -7.82 0.93 6.19
N THR A 206 -8.92 0.40 5.65
CA THR A 206 -8.91 -0.80 4.80
C THR A 206 -7.95 -0.65 3.61
N VAL A 207 -8.01 0.49 2.91
CA VAL A 207 -7.14 0.76 1.76
C VAL A 207 -5.68 0.95 2.20
N ARG A 208 -5.46 1.72 3.27
CA ARG A 208 -4.12 1.96 3.82
C ARG A 208 -3.42 0.68 4.28
N GLU A 209 -4.12 -0.18 5.01
CA GLU A 209 -3.57 -1.46 5.49
C GLU A 209 -3.23 -2.39 4.32
N ALA A 210 -4.11 -2.50 3.33
CA ALA A 210 -3.85 -3.28 2.13
C ALA A 210 -2.66 -2.76 1.33
N ARG A 211 -2.54 -1.43 1.21
CA ARG A 211 -1.38 -0.78 0.58
C ARG A 211 -0.09 -1.15 1.31
N ASN A 212 -0.07 -1.02 2.62
CA ASN A 212 1.11 -1.36 3.42
C ASN A 212 1.47 -2.86 3.30
N ASP A 213 0.47 -3.74 3.33
CA ASP A 213 0.70 -5.17 3.15
C ASP A 213 1.34 -5.48 1.79
N ILE A 214 0.88 -4.85 0.70
CA ILE A 214 1.45 -5.04 -0.64
C ILE A 214 2.88 -4.51 -0.72
N TYR A 215 3.16 -3.32 -0.20
CA TYR A 215 4.52 -2.76 -0.20
C TYR A 215 5.49 -3.58 0.66
N HIS A 216 4.99 -4.31 1.64
CA HIS A 216 5.76 -5.27 2.44
C HIS A 216 5.66 -6.71 1.91
N HIS A 217 5.19 -6.90 0.68
CA HIS A 217 5.03 -8.21 0.02
C HIS A 217 4.18 -9.22 0.79
N LYS A 218 3.27 -8.74 1.64
CA LYS A 218 2.31 -9.59 2.37
C LYS A 218 1.08 -9.85 1.51
N SER A 219 0.38 -10.94 1.80
CA SER A 219 -0.89 -11.23 1.13
C SER A 219 -2.00 -10.32 1.62
N VAL A 220 -2.77 -9.75 0.70
CA VAL A 220 -3.96 -8.95 1.02
C VAL A 220 -5.18 -9.84 1.06
N ALA A 221 -5.85 -9.88 2.21
CA ALA A 221 -7.15 -10.51 2.33
C ALA A 221 -8.25 -9.59 1.76
N ARG A 222 -9.28 -10.20 1.14
CA ARG A 222 -10.49 -9.48 0.70
C ARG A 222 -10.20 -8.32 -0.27
N MET A 223 -9.36 -8.54 -1.29
CA MET A 223 -9.01 -7.53 -2.30
C MET A 223 -10.22 -6.79 -2.88
N LYS A 224 -11.35 -7.50 -3.10
CA LYS A 224 -12.60 -6.87 -3.55
C LYS A 224 -13.06 -5.75 -2.62
N ASN A 225 -12.99 -5.94 -1.30
CA ASN A 225 -13.39 -4.91 -0.33
C ASN A 225 -12.45 -3.71 -0.35
N VAL A 226 -11.15 -3.94 -0.62
CA VAL A 226 -10.16 -2.88 -0.77
C VAL A 226 -10.49 -2.01 -1.98
N VAL A 227 -10.76 -2.63 -3.13
CA VAL A 227 -11.15 -1.95 -4.37
C VAL A 227 -12.43 -1.14 -4.15
N ILE A 228 -13.49 -1.75 -3.63
CA ILE A 228 -14.77 -1.07 -3.36
C ILE A 228 -14.56 0.12 -2.41
N SER A 229 -13.77 -0.07 -1.33
CA SER A 229 -13.50 1.02 -0.39
C SER A 229 -12.73 2.17 -1.04
N ALA A 230 -11.76 1.87 -1.91
CA ALA A 230 -11.02 2.89 -2.64
C ALA A 230 -11.92 3.62 -3.65
N GLU A 231 -12.72 2.90 -4.43
CA GLU A 231 -13.68 3.47 -5.39
C GLU A 231 -14.66 4.41 -4.70
N GLU A 232 -15.34 3.96 -3.64
CA GLU A 232 -16.32 4.77 -2.92
C GLU A 232 -15.71 6.05 -2.33
N LEU A 233 -14.47 5.99 -1.85
CA LEU A 233 -13.79 7.16 -1.32
C LEU A 233 -13.35 8.12 -2.42
N LEU A 234 -12.86 7.60 -3.55
CA LEU A 234 -12.37 8.39 -4.67
C LEU A 234 -13.50 9.01 -5.49
N ASP A 235 -14.58 8.28 -5.76
CA ASP A 235 -15.74 8.79 -6.50
C ASP A 235 -16.32 10.04 -5.84
N ARG A 236 -16.36 10.07 -4.51
CA ARG A 236 -16.82 11.23 -3.74
C ARG A 236 -15.86 12.42 -3.77
N LEU A 237 -14.59 12.19 -4.09
CA LEU A 237 -13.63 13.24 -4.41
C LEU A 237 -13.72 13.71 -5.87
N GLY A 238 -14.56 13.06 -6.70
CA GLY A 238 -14.66 13.30 -8.13
C GLY A 238 -13.56 12.60 -8.94
N CYS A 239 -12.86 11.62 -8.35
CA CYS A 239 -11.79 10.87 -8.99
C CYS A 239 -12.26 9.45 -9.32
N SER A 240 -12.65 9.19 -10.57
CA SER A 240 -13.13 7.87 -10.98
C SER A 240 -11.97 6.92 -11.31
N LEU A 241 -11.91 5.78 -10.62
CA LEU A 241 -10.97 4.70 -10.93
C LEU A 241 -11.25 4.04 -12.27
N HIS A 242 -12.48 4.15 -12.80
CA HIS A 242 -12.81 3.61 -14.11
C HIS A 242 -11.87 4.13 -15.21
N PHE A 243 -11.55 5.41 -15.18
CA PHE A 243 -10.60 6.00 -16.13
C PHE A 243 -9.17 5.48 -15.92
N ALA A 244 -8.74 5.26 -14.71
CA ALA A 244 -7.44 4.66 -14.42
C ALA A 244 -7.36 3.23 -14.94
N TYR A 245 -8.38 2.40 -14.71
CA TYR A 245 -8.44 1.03 -15.20
C TYR A 245 -8.53 0.90 -16.71
N SER A 246 -9.36 1.71 -17.37
CA SER A 246 -9.51 1.68 -18.83
C SER A 246 -8.19 2.01 -19.53
N LYS A 247 -7.39 2.88 -18.96
CA LYS A 247 -6.05 3.21 -19.46
C LYS A 247 -5.05 2.08 -19.22
N VAL A 248 -5.03 1.46 -18.03
CA VAL A 248 -4.12 0.36 -17.69
C VAL A 248 -4.43 -0.90 -18.52
N THR A 249 -5.70 -1.23 -18.72
CA THR A 249 -6.11 -2.40 -19.53
C THR A 249 -5.89 -2.21 -21.03
N THR A 250 -5.88 -0.97 -21.52
CA THR A 250 -5.61 -0.66 -22.94
C THR A 250 -4.12 -0.49 -23.23
N THR A 251 -3.33 -0.12 -22.23
CA THR A 251 -1.87 -0.13 -22.35
C THR A 251 -1.41 -1.58 -22.19
N ARG A 252 -1.49 -2.36 -23.26
CA ARG A 252 -0.73 -3.61 -23.35
C ARG A 252 0.74 -3.23 -23.28
N VAL A 253 1.29 -3.20 -22.07
CA VAL A 253 2.72 -3.39 -21.92
C VAL A 253 2.94 -4.82 -22.41
N THR A 254 3.33 -4.96 -23.67
CA THR A 254 3.91 -6.20 -24.16
C THR A 254 5.07 -6.45 -23.21
N PRO A 255 5.01 -7.48 -22.34
CA PRO A 255 6.16 -7.76 -21.50
C PRO A 255 7.32 -7.86 -22.48
N PRO A 256 8.48 -7.21 -22.19
CA PRO A 256 9.63 -7.41 -23.01
C PRO A 256 9.75 -8.93 -23.15
N SER A 257 9.77 -9.43 -24.39
CA SER A 257 10.01 -10.84 -24.63
C SER A 257 11.43 -11.08 -24.11
N PHE A 258 11.54 -11.41 -22.83
CA PHE A 258 12.70 -12.07 -22.32
C PHE A 258 12.67 -13.43 -23.04
N HIS A 259 13.27 -13.46 -24.22
CA HIS A 259 13.85 -14.70 -24.67
C HIS A 259 14.83 -15.06 -23.55
N ALA A 260 14.38 -15.91 -22.64
CA ALA A 260 15.30 -16.68 -21.86
C ALA A 260 16.12 -17.40 -22.92
N THR A 261 17.22 -16.78 -23.32
CA THR A 261 18.30 -17.51 -23.94
C THR A 261 18.54 -18.63 -22.95
N PRO A 262 18.28 -19.90 -23.31
CA PRO A 262 18.58 -20.99 -22.41
C PRO A 262 20.00 -20.72 -21.99
N ALA A 263 20.28 -20.68 -20.69
CA ALA A 263 21.60 -20.44 -20.17
C ALA A 263 22.49 -21.39 -20.90
N ALA A 264 23.15 -20.87 -21.94
CA ALA A 264 24.16 -21.58 -22.70
C ALA A 264 25.16 -21.94 -21.62
N ALA A 265 25.30 -23.21 -21.44
CA ALA A 265 26.17 -23.85 -20.50
C ALA A 265 27.37 -22.98 -20.18
N HIS A 266 27.38 -22.29 -19.06
CA HIS A 266 28.58 -21.87 -18.40
C HIS A 266 29.23 -23.12 -17.77
N HIS A 267 29.48 -24.11 -18.63
CA HIS A 267 30.54 -25.09 -18.44
C HIS A 267 31.76 -24.49 -19.11
N ASN A 268 32.67 -24.11 -18.31
CA ASN A 268 34.05 -23.72 -18.48
C ASN A 268 34.31 -22.27 -18.07
N LEU A 269 34.56 -22.13 -16.80
CA LEU A 269 35.68 -21.32 -16.28
C LEU A 269 35.84 -21.64 -14.78
N PHE A 270 36.87 -22.45 -14.54
CA PHE A 270 37.55 -22.98 -13.35
C PHE A 270 37.26 -24.43 -13.03
#